data_be56bf28fa091b769de8a736cbf0ffb9
#
_entry.id   be56bf28fa091b769de8a736cbf0ffb9
#
_cell.length_a   1.000
_cell.length_b   1.000
_cell.length_c   1.000
_cell.angle_alpha   90.00
_cell.angle_beta   90.00
_cell.angle_gamma   90.00
#
_symmetry.space_group_name_H-M   'P 1'
#
loop_
_entity.id
_entity.type
_entity.pdbx_description
1 polymer ?
#
loop_
_entity_poly.entity_id
_entity_poly.type
_entity_poly.pdbx_seq_one_letter_code
_entity_poly.pdbx_strand_id
1 'polypeptide(L)'
;MNKKELDKIIKKTPEDLFMVVRDLSLLSCSIFGESQSVVIKKNFGVVFYTFWSIKNNQVSLYRSEKENSEFSKVIALRCRRDEKYAKNLSKKLIKLTDWFNVFLKENKKTVDFKNKAKSFFINYKNFYAFHQAVYWGGDYLSKIKTINKDHDHRAVDILKSAYKYNELIIPKVENYFKKLKITNFLYDEIINGKVKMLSGISLLFFGGRRFILSPSETEKLEKIIEDKQKRADNLIKEFKGLSATKGVYKGKVRLVTDLNNLKDVKVGDVLVTHMARPQFNLQIKNSGAIITNEGGILCHAALLAREFNIPCVVGTKIATKVLKDGDLVEVDADNGVVRVLEK
;
A
#
# COMPACT_ATOMS: atom_id res chain seq x y z
N MET A 1 -12.47 23.58 6.50
CA MET A 1 -13.15 22.62 7.41
C MET A 1 -13.24 23.25 8.79
N ASN A 2 -14.34 23.07 9.56
CA ASN A 2 -14.36 23.58 10.93
C ASN A 2 -13.67 22.59 11.89
N LYS A 3 -13.16 23.10 13.03
CA LYS A 3 -12.40 22.30 14.02
C LYS A 3 -13.20 21.09 14.55
N LYS A 4 -14.50 21.25 14.78
CA LYS A 4 -15.38 20.17 15.26
C LYS A 4 -15.52 19.04 14.23
N GLU A 5 -15.56 19.36 12.95
CA GLU A 5 -15.67 18.40 11.87
C GLU A 5 -14.36 17.61 11.70
N LEU A 6 -13.21 18.30 11.76
CA LEU A 6 -11.91 17.64 11.76
C LEU A 6 -11.74 16.68 12.94
N ASP A 7 -12.08 17.13 14.15
CA ASP A 7 -11.98 16.28 15.36
C ASP A 7 -12.90 15.05 15.29
N LYS A 8 -14.08 15.15 14.67
CA LYS A 8 -14.98 14.00 14.42
C LYS A 8 -14.36 13.00 13.44
N ILE A 9 -13.69 13.48 12.39
CA ILE A 9 -13.02 12.63 11.40
C ILE A 9 -11.81 11.95 12.02
N ILE A 10 -11.00 12.69 12.79
CA ILE A 10 -9.84 12.18 13.52
C ILE A 10 -10.21 11.01 14.42
N LYS A 11 -11.33 11.11 15.16
CA LYS A 11 -11.83 10.02 16.02
C LYS A 11 -12.18 8.76 15.23
N LYS A 12 -12.56 8.91 13.96
CA LYS A 12 -12.94 7.80 13.06
C LYS A 12 -11.79 7.31 12.17
N THR A 13 -10.60 7.91 12.29
CA THR A 13 -9.42 7.45 11.57
C THR A 13 -9.11 6.00 11.96
N PRO A 14 -8.99 5.07 11.00
CA PRO A 14 -8.63 3.69 11.30
C PRO A 14 -7.30 3.59 12.04
N GLU A 15 -7.14 2.53 12.86
CA GLU A 15 -5.91 2.27 13.59
C GLU A 15 -4.89 1.49 12.75
N ASP A 16 -5.36 0.79 11.75
CA ASP A 16 -4.61 -0.08 10.84
C ASP A 16 -4.17 0.61 9.54
N LEU A 17 -4.01 1.94 9.56
CA LEU A 17 -3.55 2.65 8.38
C LEU A 17 -2.11 2.29 8.04
N PHE A 18 -1.85 2.01 6.79
CA PHE A 18 -0.50 1.90 6.24
C PHE A 18 -0.26 2.96 5.17
N MET A 19 1.00 3.35 5.04
CA MET A 19 1.43 4.38 4.09
C MET A 19 2.05 3.74 2.85
N VAL A 20 1.71 4.28 1.70
CA VAL A 20 2.34 3.93 0.41
C VAL A 20 2.74 5.21 -0.30
N VAL A 21 4.02 5.32 -0.64
CA VAL A 21 4.50 6.44 -1.47
C VAL A 21 4.10 6.21 -2.92
N ARG A 22 3.66 7.28 -3.59
CA ARG A 22 3.19 7.26 -4.98
C ARG A 22 3.79 8.40 -5.79
N ASP A 23 4.14 8.13 -7.04
CA ASP A 23 4.46 9.15 -8.04
C ASP A 23 3.18 9.51 -8.82
N LEU A 24 2.37 10.34 -8.21
CA LEU A 24 1.07 10.76 -8.74
C LEU A 24 0.91 12.28 -8.64
N SER A 25 0.16 12.87 -9.58
CA SER A 25 -0.22 14.26 -9.52
C SER A 25 -1.35 14.52 -8.52
N LEU A 26 -1.49 15.77 -8.05
CA LEU A 26 -2.64 16.20 -7.23
C LEU A 26 -3.96 15.90 -7.96
N LEU A 27 -3.99 16.07 -9.28
CA LEU A 27 -5.15 15.77 -10.10
C LEU A 27 -5.54 14.29 -9.99
N SER A 28 -4.60 13.37 -10.16
CA SER A 28 -4.85 11.93 -10.01
C SER A 28 -5.23 11.55 -8.58
N CYS A 29 -4.62 12.15 -7.56
CA CYS A 29 -5.01 11.92 -6.17
C CYS A 29 -6.47 12.31 -5.90
N SER A 30 -6.91 13.45 -6.47
CA SER A 30 -8.31 13.90 -6.32
C SER A 30 -9.31 12.95 -7.00
N ILE A 31 -8.94 12.39 -8.15
CA ILE A 31 -9.76 11.44 -8.92
C ILE A 31 -9.80 10.08 -8.23
N PHE A 32 -8.65 9.57 -7.78
CA PHE A 32 -8.53 8.25 -7.17
C PHE A 32 -9.20 8.18 -5.80
N GLY A 33 -9.05 9.23 -4.98
CA GLY A 33 -9.74 9.31 -3.69
C GLY A 33 -11.26 9.32 -3.85
N GLU A 34 -11.79 10.04 -4.85
CA GLU A 34 -13.21 10.02 -5.15
C GLU A 34 -13.65 8.67 -5.74
N SER A 35 -12.83 8.05 -6.58
CA SER A 35 -13.09 6.70 -7.07
C SER A 35 -13.25 5.71 -5.91
N GLN A 36 -12.35 5.75 -4.94
CA GLN A 36 -12.38 4.87 -3.77
C GLN A 36 -13.59 5.15 -2.86
N SER A 37 -13.91 6.40 -2.61
CA SER A 37 -14.98 6.77 -1.68
C SER A 37 -16.39 6.67 -2.28
N VAL A 38 -16.55 6.87 -3.60
CA VAL A 38 -17.85 6.94 -4.28
C VAL A 38 -18.07 5.78 -5.24
N VAL A 39 -17.14 5.58 -6.20
CA VAL A 39 -17.34 4.62 -7.29
C VAL A 39 -17.22 3.18 -6.78
N ILE A 40 -16.24 2.89 -5.92
CA ILE A 40 -16.09 1.57 -5.30
C ILE A 40 -17.29 1.27 -4.41
N LYS A 41 -17.74 2.22 -3.59
CA LYS A 41 -18.96 2.04 -2.78
C LYS A 41 -20.16 1.68 -3.64
N LYS A 42 -20.40 2.42 -4.74
CA LYS A 42 -21.52 2.19 -5.65
C LYS A 42 -21.50 0.82 -6.31
N ASN A 43 -20.32 0.37 -6.76
CA ASN A 43 -20.21 -0.87 -7.56
C ASN A 43 -19.97 -2.12 -6.70
N PHE A 44 -19.31 -1.98 -5.56
CA PHE A 44 -18.81 -3.11 -4.77
C PHE A 44 -19.31 -3.13 -3.33
N GLY A 45 -19.88 -2.02 -2.82
CA GLY A 45 -20.44 -1.92 -1.48
C GLY A 45 -19.42 -1.60 -0.39
N VAL A 46 -18.14 -1.43 -0.72
CA VAL A 46 -17.07 -1.14 0.23
C VAL A 46 -16.76 0.35 0.27
N VAL A 47 -16.51 0.90 1.45
CA VAL A 47 -16.15 2.31 1.66
C VAL A 47 -14.72 2.37 2.17
N PHE A 48 -13.91 3.23 1.55
CA PHE A 48 -12.54 3.45 1.96
C PHE A 48 -12.38 4.76 2.75
N TYR A 49 -11.57 4.70 3.79
CA TYR A 49 -10.88 5.84 4.34
C TYR A 49 -9.56 6.02 3.59
N THR A 50 -9.37 7.16 2.94
CA THR A 50 -8.11 7.45 2.26
C THR A 50 -7.65 8.86 2.56
N PHE A 51 -6.39 8.98 2.96
CA PHE A 51 -5.73 10.26 3.18
C PHE A 51 -4.52 10.36 2.27
N TRP A 52 -4.48 11.41 1.46
CA TRP A 52 -3.42 11.72 0.52
C TRP A 52 -2.66 12.93 1.04
N SER A 53 -1.49 12.71 1.64
CA SER A 53 -0.58 13.77 2.04
C SER A 53 0.32 14.14 0.86
N ILE A 54 0.38 15.43 0.55
CA ILE A 54 1.14 15.95 -0.60
C ILE A 54 2.11 17.00 -0.06
N LYS A 55 3.40 16.61 0.02
CA LYS A 55 4.49 17.47 0.51
C LYS A 55 5.68 17.40 -0.42
N ASN A 56 6.27 18.52 -0.76
CA ASN A 56 7.50 18.61 -1.56
C ASN A 56 7.48 17.74 -2.83
N ASN A 57 6.37 17.77 -3.58
CA ASN A 57 6.12 16.93 -4.76
C ASN A 57 6.08 15.42 -4.51
N GLN A 58 6.07 14.99 -3.26
CA GLN A 58 5.90 13.60 -2.88
C GLN A 58 4.47 13.38 -2.39
N VAL A 59 3.87 12.27 -2.86
CA VAL A 59 2.53 11.86 -2.45
C VAL A 59 2.63 10.63 -1.54
N SER A 60 2.07 10.75 -0.35
CA SER A 60 1.89 9.64 0.59
C SER A 60 0.40 9.32 0.71
N LEU A 61 0.03 8.10 0.36
CA LEU A 61 -1.33 7.59 0.52
C LEU A 61 -1.42 6.76 1.79
N TYR A 62 -2.32 7.15 2.68
CA TYR A 62 -2.69 6.40 3.88
C TYR A 62 -4.05 5.75 3.67
N ARG A 63 -4.17 4.46 3.95
CA ARG A 63 -5.42 3.70 3.88
C ARG A 63 -5.41 2.50 4.82
N SER A 64 -6.59 2.00 5.18
CA SER A 64 -6.77 0.88 6.09
C SER A 64 -6.44 -0.45 5.40
N GLU A 65 -5.67 -1.28 6.07
CA GLU A 65 -5.37 -2.65 5.63
C GLU A 65 -6.62 -3.52 5.70
N LYS A 66 -7.45 -3.35 6.75
CA LYS A 66 -8.72 -4.04 6.92
C LYS A 66 -9.68 -3.74 5.77
N GLU A 67 -9.86 -2.45 5.40
CA GLU A 67 -10.72 -2.06 4.30
C GLU A 67 -10.24 -2.62 2.95
N ASN A 68 -8.93 -2.62 2.70
CA ASN A 68 -8.34 -3.25 1.53
C ASN A 68 -8.59 -4.77 1.50
N SER A 69 -8.41 -5.45 2.64
CA SER A 69 -8.64 -6.88 2.77
C SER A 69 -10.10 -7.23 2.56
N GLU A 70 -11.03 -6.45 3.15
CA GLU A 70 -12.46 -6.62 2.96
C GLU A 70 -12.87 -6.45 1.49
N PHE A 71 -12.39 -5.40 0.84
CA PHE A 71 -12.64 -5.18 -0.58
C PHE A 71 -12.12 -6.34 -1.45
N SER A 72 -10.88 -6.76 -1.22
CA SER A 72 -10.25 -7.88 -1.92
C SER A 72 -11.06 -9.16 -1.77
N LYS A 73 -11.51 -9.45 -0.54
CA LYS A 73 -12.34 -10.61 -0.20
C LYS A 73 -13.70 -10.57 -0.89
N VAL A 74 -14.37 -9.42 -0.89
CA VAL A 74 -15.68 -9.24 -1.57
C VAL A 74 -15.56 -9.58 -3.06
N ILE A 75 -14.54 -9.06 -3.74
CA ILE A 75 -14.33 -9.32 -5.17
C ILE A 75 -13.98 -10.79 -5.41
N ALA A 76 -13.03 -11.34 -4.66
CA ALA A 76 -12.58 -12.71 -4.79
C ALA A 76 -13.73 -13.71 -4.59
N LEU A 77 -14.55 -13.53 -3.56
CA LEU A 77 -15.71 -14.41 -3.30
C LEU A 77 -16.76 -14.32 -4.39
N ARG A 78 -16.99 -13.13 -4.99
CA ARG A 78 -17.91 -13.00 -6.13
C ARG A 78 -17.37 -13.73 -7.37
N CYS A 79 -16.08 -13.56 -7.68
CA CYS A 79 -15.43 -14.28 -8.76
C CYS A 79 -15.45 -15.80 -8.56
N ARG A 80 -15.30 -16.24 -7.31
CA ARG A 80 -15.34 -17.66 -6.94
C ARG A 80 -16.73 -18.28 -7.08
N ARG A 81 -17.78 -17.51 -6.81
CA ARG A 81 -19.18 -17.98 -6.96
C ARG A 81 -19.64 -18.01 -8.40
N ASP A 82 -19.15 -17.09 -9.22
CA ASP A 82 -19.57 -16.91 -10.61
C ASP A 82 -18.39 -16.49 -11.50
N GLU A 83 -17.93 -17.38 -12.35
CA GLU A 83 -16.86 -17.09 -13.34
C GLU A 83 -17.26 -15.97 -14.32
N LYS A 84 -18.56 -15.83 -14.63
CA LYS A 84 -19.06 -14.73 -15.47
C LYS A 84 -18.79 -13.38 -14.82
N TYR A 85 -18.78 -13.31 -13.48
CA TYR A 85 -18.45 -12.08 -12.76
C TYR A 85 -17.00 -11.63 -13.04
N ALA A 86 -16.02 -12.55 -12.97
CA ALA A 86 -14.62 -12.25 -13.30
C ALA A 86 -14.47 -11.79 -14.76
N LYS A 87 -15.14 -12.49 -15.71
CA LYS A 87 -15.16 -12.10 -17.13
C LYS A 87 -15.76 -10.72 -17.35
N ASN A 88 -16.88 -10.40 -16.69
CA ASN A 88 -17.56 -9.10 -16.81
C ASN A 88 -16.72 -7.97 -16.22
N LEU A 89 -16.06 -8.21 -15.07
CA LEU A 89 -15.17 -7.26 -14.44
C LEU A 89 -13.99 -6.93 -15.37
N SER A 90 -13.35 -7.96 -15.92
CA SER A 90 -12.24 -7.84 -16.86
C SER A 90 -12.65 -7.13 -18.16
N LYS A 91 -13.80 -7.47 -18.74
CA LYS A 91 -14.34 -6.79 -19.95
C LYS A 91 -14.55 -5.31 -19.72
N LYS A 92 -15.11 -4.91 -18.57
CA LYS A 92 -15.30 -3.49 -18.23
C LYS A 92 -13.96 -2.75 -18.14
N LEU A 93 -12.96 -3.35 -17.50
CA LEU A 93 -11.63 -2.76 -17.39
C LEU A 93 -10.94 -2.64 -18.74
N ILE A 94 -10.97 -3.68 -19.58
CA ILE A 94 -10.40 -3.70 -20.93
C ILE A 94 -11.06 -2.59 -21.78
N LYS A 95 -12.39 -2.51 -21.78
CA LYS A 95 -13.12 -1.46 -22.51
C LYS A 95 -12.70 -0.05 -22.11
N LEU A 96 -12.48 0.19 -20.81
CA LEU A 96 -11.99 1.49 -20.34
C LEU A 96 -10.53 1.73 -20.76
N THR A 97 -9.71 0.69 -20.74
CA THR A 97 -8.31 0.74 -21.22
C THR A 97 -8.23 1.13 -22.69
N ASP A 98 -9.04 0.48 -23.53
CA ASP A 98 -9.11 0.77 -24.96
C ASP A 98 -9.57 2.22 -25.21
N TRP A 99 -10.59 2.66 -24.46
CA TRP A 99 -11.05 4.03 -24.51
C TRP A 99 -9.93 5.02 -24.19
N PHE A 100 -9.11 4.77 -23.15
CA PHE A 100 -7.98 5.64 -22.82
C PHE A 100 -6.89 5.62 -23.88
N ASN A 101 -6.56 4.47 -24.44
CA ASN A 101 -5.56 4.37 -25.52
C ASN A 101 -5.98 5.21 -26.76
N VAL A 102 -7.26 5.17 -27.12
CA VAL A 102 -7.81 6.00 -28.22
C VAL A 102 -7.82 7.47 -27.82
N PHE A 103 -8.37 7.79 -26.64
CA PHE A 103 -8.51 9.18 -26.19
C PHE A 103 -7.15 9.90 -26.11
N LEU A 104 -6.13 9.27 -25.52
CA LEU A 104 -4.79 9.85 -25.38
C LEU A 104 -4.07 10.04 -26.72
N LYS A 105 -4.39 9.22 -27.72
CA LYS A 105 -3.86 9.34 -29.09
C LYS A 105 -4.48 10.52 -29.84
N GLU A 106 -5.79 10.73 -29.69
CA GLU A 106 -6.56 11.71 -30.45
C GLU A 106 -6.51 13.13 -29.85
N ASN A 107 -6.47 13.26 -28.52
CA ASN A 107 -6.63 14.55 -27.83
C ASN A 107 -5.30 15.08 -27.28
N LYS A 108 -4.39 15.49 -28.18
CA LYS A 108 -3.02 15.92 -27.82
C LYS A 108 -2.94 17.37 -27.32
N LYS A 109 -3.95 18.22 -27.60
CA LYS A 109 -3.98 19.64 -27.24
C LYS A 109 -4.87 19.91 -26.04
N THR A 110 -4.54 20.96 -25.28
CA THR A 110 -5.29 21.36 -24.08
C THR A 110 -6.74 21.75 -24.38
N VAL A 111 -6.99 22.36 -25.53
CA VAL A 111 -8.35 22.75 -25.96
C VAL A 111 -9.24 21.54 -26.17
N ASP A 112 -8.71 20.49 -26.81
CA ASP A 112 -9.45 19.24 -27.06
C ASP A 112 -9.81 18.54 -25.74
N PHE A 113 -8.89 18.57 -24.78
CA PHE A 113 -9.11 18.02 -23.45
C PHE A 113 -10.21 18.76 -22.70
N LYS A 114 -10.20 20.12 -22.71
CA LYS A 114 -11.17 20.93 -21.94
C LYS A 114 -12.61 20.55 -22.30
N ASN A 115 -12.91 20.38 -23.58
CA ASN A 115 -14.24 20.02 -24.07
C ASN A 115 -14.67 18.61 -23.66
N LYS A 116 -13.72 17.70 -23.44
CA LYS A 116 -13.95 16.28 -23.11
C LYS A 116 -13.59 15.94 -21.66
N ALA A 117 -13.16 16.91 -20.84
CA ALA A 117 -12.65 16.68 -19.48
C ALA A 117 -13.66 15.94 -18.59
N LYS A 118 -14.94 16.29 -18.66
CA LYS A 118 -15.99 15.64 -17.86
C LYS A 118 -16.08 14.14 -18.15
N SER A 119 -16.12 13.76 -19.41
CA SER A 119 -16.16 12.34 -19.81
C SER A 119 -14.86 11.62 -19.48
N PHE A 120 -13.72 12.31 -19.62
CA PHE A 120 -12.41 11.79 -19.23
C PHE A 120 -12.37 11.44 -17.75
N PHE A 121 -12.75 12.37 -16.88
CA PHE A 121 -12.70 12.14 -15.43
C PHE A 121 -13.70 11.09 -14.95
N ILE A 122 -14.91 11.00 -15.55
CA ILE A 122 -15.86 9.93 -15.27
C ILE A 122 -15.24 8.57 -15.60
N ASN A 123 -14.65 8.43 -16.79
CA ASN A 123 -14.01 7.18 -17.19
C ASN A 123 -12.77 6.87 -16.35
N TYR A 124 -11.98 7.86 -15.95
CA TYR A 124 -10.79 7.62 -15.13
C TYR A 124 -11.13 7.19 -13.70
N LYS A 125 -12.19 7.76 -13.09
CA LYS A 125 -12.72 7.26 -11.81
C LYS A 125 -13.21 5.82 -11.92
N ASN A 126 -13.95 5.49 -12.95
CA ASN A 126 -14.41 4.12 -13.19
C ASN A 126 -13.24 3.18 -13.47
N PHE A 127 -12.29 3.58 -14.35
CA PHE A 127 -11.09 2.81 -14.63
C PHE A 127 -10.36 2.44 -13.33
N TYR A 128 -10.07 3.42 -12.48
CA TYR A 128 -9.35 3.18 -11.23
C TYR A 128 -10.09 2.21 -10.31
N ALA A 129 -11.42 2.34 -10.18
CA ALA A 129 -12.21 1.43 -9.36
C ALA A 129 -12.15 -0.03 -9.88
N PHE A 130 -12.30 -0.25 -11.19
CA PHE A 130 -12.21 -1.58 -11.80
C PHE A 130 -10.78 -2.12 -11.81
N HIS A 131 -9.79 -1.28 -12.03
CA HIS A 131 -8.37 -1.63 -11.92
C HIS A 131 -8.04 -2.15 -10.51
N GLN A 132 -8.47 -1.45 -9.46
CA GLN A 132 -8.30 -1.89 -8.07
C GLN A 132 -9.04 -3.22 -7.81
N ALA A 133 -10.27 -3.38 -8.30
CA ALA A 133 -11.04 -4.60 -8.12
C ALA A 133 -10.37 -5.82 -8.79
N VAL A 134 -9.87 -5.66 -10.00
CA VAL A 134 -9.14 -6.72 -10.73
C VAL A 134 -7.84 -7.08 -10.04
N TYR A 135 -7.05 -6.09 -9.63
CA TYR A 135 -5.77 -6.30 -8.96
C TYR A 135 -5.94 -6.97 -7.59
N TRP A 136 -6.68 -6.33 -6.68
CA TRP A 136 -6.83 -6.80 -5.31
C TRP A 136 -7.65 -8.08 -5.21
N GLY A 137 -8.71 -8.21 -6.01
CA GLY A 137 -9.52 -9.41 -6.04
C GLY A 137 -8.74 -10.61 -6.59
N GLY A 138 -7.96 -10.41 -7.64
CA GLY A 138 -7.10 -11.44 -8.24
C GLY A 138 -5.97 -11.88 -7.30
N ASP A 139 -5.32 -10.92 -6.63
CA ASP A 139 -4.27 -11.20 -5.65
C ASP A 139 -4.82 -12.00 -4.45
N TYR A 140 -5.95 -11.58 -3.89
CA TYR A 140 -6.60 -12.28 -2.77
C TYR A 140 -7.04 -13.69 -3.18
N LEU A 141 -7.70 -13.84 -4.34
CA LEU A 141 -8.17 -15.13 -4.83
C LEU A 141 -7.01 -16.12 -5.03
N SER A 142 -5.84 -15.64 -5.46
CA SER A 142 -4.65 -16.47 -5.65
C SER A 142 -4.05 -17.00 -4.33
N LYS A 143 -4.36 -16.37 -3.19
CA LYS A 143 -3.79 -16.68 -1.87
C LYS A 143 -4.70 -17.54 -0.99
N ILE A 144 -6.00 -17.59 -1.27
CA ILE A 144 -6.92 -18.42 -0.48
C ILE A 144 -6.80 -19.90 -0.86
N LYS A 145 -7.01 -20.79 0.14
CA LYS A 145 -7.08 -22.23 -0.12
C LYS A 145 -8.23 -22.53 -1.08
N THR A 146 -7.91 -23.15 -2.19
CA THR A 146 -8.87 -23.45 -3.27
C THR A 146 -9.75 -24.63 -2.90
N ILE A 147 -11.09 -24.47 -3.06
CA ILE A 147 -12.06 -25.57 -2.95
C ILE A 147 -12.26 -26.23 -4.33
N ASN A 148 -12.37 -25.40 -5.38
CA ASN A 148 -12.44 -25.84 -6.78
C ASN A 148 -11.25 -25.24 -7.53
N LYS A 149 -10.14 -26.03 -7.63
CA LYS A 149 -8.86 -25.56 -8.19
C LYS A 149 -9.02 -25.00 -9.61
N ASP A 150 -9.73 -25.69 -10.48
CA ASP A 150 -9.82 -25.31 -11.90
C ASP A 150 -10.62 -24.01 -12.10
N HIS A 151 -11.72 -23.87 -11.39
CA HIS A 151 -12.55 -22.65 -11.45
C HIS A 151 -11.80 -21.44 -10.87
N ASP A 152 -11.19 -21.58 -9.70
CA ASP A 152 -10.46 -20.51 -9.04
C ASP A 152 -9.24 -20.07 -9.88
N HIS A 153 -8.50 -21.03 -10.48
CA HIS A 153 -7.37 -20.75 -11.37
C HIS A 153 -7.83 -19.98 -12.61
N ARG A 154 -8.91 -20.40 -13.29
CA ARG A 154 -9.42 -19.66 -14.46
C ARG A 154 -9.82 -18.23 -14.10
N ALA A 155 -10.49 -18.03 -12.98
CA ALA A 155 -10.85 -16.69 -12.53
C ALA A 155 -9.61 -15.81 -12.24
N VAL A 156 -8.58 -16.38 -11.60
CA VAL A 156 -7.29 -15.70 -11.36
C VAL A 156 -6.63 -15.31 -12.67
N ASP A 157 -6.56 -16.22 -13.66
CA ASP A 157 -5.92 -15.97 -14.95
C ASP A 157 -6.64 -14.89 -15.75
N ILE A 158 -7.98 -14.89 -15.73
CA ILE A 158 -8.81 -13.83 -16.35
C ILE A 158 -8.48 -12.48 -15.73
N LEU A 159 -8.41 -12.38 -14.41
CA LEU A 159 -8.11 -11.12 -13.72
C LEU A 159 -6.67 -10.67 -13.94
N LYS A 160 -5.68 -11.58 -13.86
CA LYS A 160 -4.27 -11.28 -14.13
C LYS A 160 -4.03 -10.79 -15.56
N SER A 161 -4.64 -11.43 -16.54
CA SER A 161 -4.52 -11.03 -17.95
C SER A 161 -5.10 -9.64 -18.18
N ALA A 162 -6.26 -9.34 -17.60
CA ALA A 162 -6.84 -8.01 -17.66
C ALA A 162 -5.97 -6.97 -16.94
N TYR A 163 -5.38 -7.30 -15.79
CA TYR A 163 -4.47 -6.40 -15.08
C TYR A 163 -3.24 -6.07 -15.94
N LYS A 164 -2.56 -7.07 -16.47
CA LYS A 164 -1.38 -6.90 -17.34
C LYS A 164 -1.67 -6.01 -18.56
N TYR A 165 -2.85 -6.13 -19.14
CA TYR A 165 -3.26 -5.31 -20.30
C TYR A 165 -3.39 -3.82 -19.96
N ASN A 166 -3.74 -3.47 -18.73
CA ASN A 166 -4.05 -2.08 -18.34
C ASN A 166 -3.02 -1.41 -17.41
N GLU A 167 -1.98 -2.11 -16.95
CA GLU A 167 -1.03 -1.62 -15.96
C GLU A 167 -0.32 -0.31 -16.34
N LEU A 168 -0.16 -0.05 -17.63
CA LEU A 168 0.50 1.15 -18.15
C LEU A 168 -0.43 2.37 -18.31
N ILE A 169 -1.74 2.24 -18.07
CA ILE A 169 -2.67 3.36 -18.28
C ILE A 169 -2.43 4.51 -17.32
N ILE A 170 -2.20 4.21 -16.03
CA ILE A 170 -1.92 5.27 -15.03
C ILE A 170 -0.67 6.08 -15.40
N PRO A 171 0.50 5.48 -15.67
CA PRO A 171 1.67 6.23 -16.15
C PRO A 171 1.43 7.03 -17.44
N LYS A 172 0.67 6.49 -18.39
CA LYS A 172 0.32 7.21 -19.62
C LYS A 172 -0.53 8.45 -19.35
N VAL A 173 -1.52 8.34 -18.45
CA VAL A 173 -2.39 9.45 -18.05
C VAL A 173 -1.59 10.50 -17.27
N GLU A 174 -0.72 10.12 -16.35
CA GLU A 174 0.18 11.05 -15.63
C GLU A 174 1.05 11.85 -16.60
N ASN A 175 1.68 11.19 -17.58
CA ASN A 175 2.45 11.86 -18.63
C ASN A 175 1.59 12.81 -19.46
N TYR A 176 0.34 12.43 -19.73
CA TYR A 176 -0.60 13.29 -20.44
C TYR A 176 -0.94 14.54 -19.62
N PHE A 177 -1.22 14.42 -18.32
CA PHE A 177 -1.44 15.56 -17.43
C PHE A 177 -0.22 16.47 -17.32
N LYS A 178 0.98 15.91 -17.25
CA LYS A 178 2.24 16.67 -17.27
C LYS A 178 2.36 17.51 -18.54
N LYS A 179 2.09 16.93 -19.73
CA LYS A 179 2.10 17.62 -21.02
C LYS A 179 1.07 18.76 -21.09
N LEU A 180 -0.11 18.57 -20.52
CA LEU A 180 -1.15 19.59 -20.46
C LEU A 180 -0.92 20.65 -19.36
N LYS A 181 0.08 20.47 -18.49
CA LYS A 181 0.39 21.34 -17.32
C LYS A 181 -0.79 21.47 -16.34
N ILE A 182 -1.53 20.38 -16.13
CA ILE A 182 -2.72 20.36 -15.24
C ILE A 182 -2.53 19.50 -13.99
N THR A 183 -1.32 19.09 -13.66
CA THR A 183 -1.00 18.19 -12.55
C THR A 183 -1.35 18.74 -11.18
N ASN A 184 -1.35 20.07 -11.01
CA ASN A 184 -1.53 20.75 -9.73
C ASN A 184 -2.96 21.26 -9.51
N PHE A 185 -3.94 20.77 -10.25
CA PHE A 185 -5.34 21.13 -10.14
C PHE A 185 -6.18 20.00 -9.55
N LEU A 186 -7.28 20.35 -8.89
CA LEU A 186 -8.34 19.40 -8.61
C LEU A 186 -9.21 19.24 -9.86
N TYR A 187 -9.77 18.04 -10.07
CA TYR A 187 -10.52 17.76 -11.30
C TYR A 187 -11.78 18.64 -11.47
N ASP A 188 -12.43 19.02 -10.37
CA ASP A 188 -13.60 19.91 -10.39
C ASP A 188 -13.23 21.37 -10.71
N GLU A 189 -12.01 21.81 -10.39
CA GLU A 189 -11.51 23.13 -10.81
C GLU A 189 -11.36 23.19 -12.33
N ILE A 190 -10.89 22.10 -12.94
CA ILE A 190 -10.76 22.00 -14.40
C ILE A 190 -12.15 22.01 -15.07
N ILE A 191 -13.12 21.25 -14.50
CA ILE A 191 -14.47 21.19 -15.06
C ILE A 191 -15.21 22.51 -14.94
N ASN A 192 -15.09 23.19 -13.80
CA ASN A 192 -15.83 24.41 -13.49
C ASN A 192 -15.13 25.69 -13.97
N GLY A 193 -13.92 25.58 -14.51
CA GLY A 193 -13.14 26.74 -14.99
C GLY A 193 -12.66 27.68 -13.89
N LYS A 194 -12.83 27.32 -12.63
CA LYS A 194 -12.35 28.09 -11.46
C LYS A 194 -11.00 27.53 -11.04
N VAL A 195 -9.95 28.16 -11.53
CA VAL A 195 -8.57 27.76 -11.23
C VAL A 195 -8.11 28.41 -9.94
N LYS A 196 -7.88 27.61 -8.90
CA LYS A 196 -7.14 28.03 -7.72
C LYS A 196 -5.91 27.12 -7.62
N MET A 197 -4.73 27.65 -7.97
CA MET A 197 -3.49 26.91 -7.75
C MET A 197 -3.32 26.63 -6.27
N LEU A 198 -3.46 25.39 -5.88
CA LEU A 198 -3.33 24.94 -4.51
C LEU A 198 -1.96 24.25 -4.35
N SER A 199 -1.04 24.89 -3.66
CA SER A 199 0.22 24.30 -3.23
C SER A 199 0.16 23.89 -1.76
N GLY A 200 0.75 22.75 -1.40
CA GLY A 200 0.87 22.32 -0.01
C GLY A 200 -0.43 21.84 0.63
N ILE A 201 -1.41 21.41 -0.16
CA ILE A 201 -2.66 20.84 0.36
C ILE A 201 -2.60 19.31 0.38
N SER A 202 -3.37 18.72 1.30
CA SER A 202 -3.63 17.29 1.33
C SER A 202 -5.11 16.99 1.17
N LEU A 203 -5.43 15.78 0.74
CA LEU A 203 -6.80 15.36 0.48
C LEU A 203 -7.19 14.22 1.41
N LEU A 204 -8.31 14.37 2.09
CA LEU A 204 -8.91 13.32 2.89
C LEU A 204 -10.27 12.94 2.31
N PHE A 205 -10.50 11.64 2.11
CA PHE A 205 -11.76 11.07 1.67
C PHE A 205 -12.32 10.19 2.77
N PHE A 206 -13.51 10.55 3.23
CA PHE A 206 -14.18 9.82 4.29
C PHE A 206 -15.70 9.91 4.14
N GLY A 207 -16.40 8.78 4.27
CA GLY A 207 -17.86 8.73 4.20
C GLY A 207 -18.46 9.17 2.85
N GLY A 208 -17.71 9.09 1.75
CA GLY A 208 -18.12 9.56 0.42
C GLY A 208 -17.95 11.06 0.22
N ARG A 209 -17.27 11.75 1.14
CA ARG A 209 -16.96 13.19 1.05
C ARG A 209 -15.47 13.42 0.91
N ARG A 210 -15.10 14.48 0.19
CA ARG A 210 -13.72 14.97 0.08
C ARG A 210 -13.52 16.17 1.00
N PHE A 211 -12.39 16.19 1.69
CA PHE A 211 -11.93 17.30 2.51
C PHE A 211 -10.55 17.74 2.01
N ILE A 212 -10.37 19.05 1.87
CA ILE A 212 -9.08 19.66 1.55
C ILE A 212 -8.49 20.13 2.87
N LEU A 213 -7.28 19.66 3.17
CA LEU A 213 -6.57 19.96 4.41
C LEU A 213 -5.49 21.00 4.14
N SER A 214 -5.41 22.01 5.01
CA SER A 214 -4.27 22.92 5.09
C SER A 214 -3.01 22.20 5.56
N PRO A 215 -1.81 22.77 5.41
CA PRO A 215 -0.58 22.19 5.92
C PRO A 215 -0.65 21.83 7.41
N SER A 216 -1.18 22.72 8.25
CA SER A 216 -1.30 22.48 9.70
C SER A 216 -2.30 21.37 10.05
N GLU A 217 -3.41 21.27 9.33
CA GLU A 217 -4.36 20.14 9.48
C GLU A 217 -3.76 18.82 9.01
N THR A 218 -2.94 18.85 7.95
CA THR A 218 -2.19 17.71 7.44
C THR A 218 -1.22 17.17 8.49
N GLU A 219 -0.37 18.04 9.07
CA GLU A 219 0.58 17.66 10.11
C GLU A 219 -0.11 17.10 11.35
N LYS A 220 -1.22 17.72 11.78
CA LYS A 220 -2.01 17.21 12.89
C LYS A 220 -2.54 15.81 12.63
N LEU A 221 -3.05 15.55 11.42
CA LEU A 221 -3.59 14.24 11.07
C LEU A 221 -2.49 13.19 10.94
N GLU A 222 -1.36 13.50 10.31
CA GLU A 222 -0.20 12.62 10.21
C GLU A 222 0.31 12.21 11.58
N LYS A 223 0.50 13.17 12.49
CA LYS A 223 0.92 12.89 13.87
C LYS A 223 -0.03 11.92 14.58
N ILE A 224 -1.34 12.10 14.41
CA ILE A 224 -2.34 11.21 15.00
C ILE A 224 -2.26 9.80 14.39
N ILE A 225 -2.05 9.70 13.08
CA ILE A 225 -1.87 8.41 12.40
C ILE A 225 -0.61 7.73 12.94
N GLU A 226 0.51 8.45 13.04
CA GLU A 226 1.75 7.93 13.60
C GLU A 226 1.59 7.45 15.04
N ASP A 227 0.92 8.22 15.90
CA ASP A 227 0.67 7.85 17.28
C ASP A 227 -0.23 6.61 17.39
N LYS A 228 -1.25 6.49 16.55
CA LYS A 228 -2.10 5.29 16.47
C LYS A 228 -1.31 4.06 15.99
N GLN A 229 -0.48 4.23 14.95
CA GLN A 229 0.39 3.16 14.45
C GLN A 229 1.36 2.69 15.54
N LYS A 230 2.05 3.62 16.22
CA LYS A 230 2.96 3.30 17.33
C LYS A 230 2.25 2.53 18.46
N ARG A 231 1.00 2.90 18.79
CA ARG A 231 0.21 2.17 19.79
C ARG A 231 -0.14 0.76 19.31
N ALA A 232 -0.60 0.61 18.06
CA ALA A 232 -0.92 -0.68 17.48
C ALA A 232 0.32 -1.59 17.43
N ASP A 233 1.46 -1.08 16.98
CA ASP A 233 2.73 -1.80 16.90
C ASP A 233 3.21 -2.24 18.30
N ASN A 234 3.00 -1.41 19.34
CA ASN A 234 3.35 -1.74 20.71
C ASN A 234 2.49 -2.85 21.33
N LEU A 235 1.30 -3.11 20.80
CA LEU A 235 0.42 -4.20 21.24
C LEU A 235 0.80 -5.56 20.62
N ILE A 236 1.59 -5.56 19.56
CA ILE A 236 2.04 -6.80 18.90
C ILE A 236 3.08 -7.48 19.81
N LYS A 237 2.71 -8.65 20.33
CA LYS A 237 3.57 -9.49 21.18
C LYS A 237 4.20 -10.65 20.40
N GLU A 238 3.62 -11.02 19.29
CA GLU A 238 4.08 -12.13 18.43
C GLU A 238 3.83 -11.80 16.96
N PHE A 239 4.78 -12.16 16.10
CA PHE A 239 4.62 -12.08 14.65
C PHE A 239 5.42 -13.17 13.95
N LYS A 240 5.14 -13.39 12.65
CA LYS A 240 5.67 -14.50 11.88
C LYS A 240 6.47 -14.05 10.67
N GLY A 241 7.40 -14.90 10.26
CA GLY A 241 8.14 -14.82 9.01
C GLY A 241 8.42 -16.22 8.46
N LEU A 242 9.37 -16.29 7.54
CA LEU A 242 9.85 -17.55 6.99
C LEU A 242 11.07 -18.02 7.79
N SER A 243 11.05 -19.27 8.25
CA SER A 243 12.23 -19.93 8.83
C SER A 243 13.31 -20.07 7.75
N ALA A 244 14.44 -19.39 7.92
CA ALA A 244 15.57 -19.50 6.99
C ALA A 244 16.68 -20.40 7.52
N THR A 245 16.91 -20.42 8.83
CA THR A 245 17.81 -21.30 9.54
C THR A 245 17.17 -21.64 10.87
N LYS A 246 17.13 -22.90 11.26
CA LYS A 246 16.49 -23.41 12.47
C LYS A 246 17.22 -22.99 13.75
N GLY A 247 16.53 -23.13 14.88
CA GLY A 247 17.01 -22.87 16.21
C GLY A 247 16.14 -21.87 16.96
N VAL A 248 16.30 -21.82 18.29
CA VAL A 248 15.63 -20.88 19.17
C VAL A 248 16.66 -20.05 19.88
N TYR A 249 16.49 -18.73 19.88
CA TYR A 249 17.39 -17.80 20.53
C TYR A 249 16.65 -16.72 21.29
N LYS A 250 17.15 -16.37 22.49
CA LYS A 250 16.64 -15.22 23.27
C LYS A 250 17.73 -14.19 23.41
N GLY A 251 17.43 -12.95 23.08
CA GLY A 251 18.41 -11.87 23.15
C GLY A 251 17.80 -10.50 22.97
N LYS A 252 18.64 -9.49 23.17
CA LYS A 252 18.26 -8.08 23.00
C LYS A 252 18.30 -7.68 21.53
N VAL A 253 17.28 -6.99 21.10
CA VAL A 253 17.18 -6.43 19.76
C VAL A 253 18.23 -5.35 19.55
N ARG A 254 18.90 -5.43 18.40
CA ARG A 254 19.66 -4.33 17.81
C ARG A 254 19.04 -4.02 16.43
N LEU A 255 18.38 -2.87 16.36
CA LEU A 255 17.69 -2.42 15.15
C LEU A 255 18.67 -1.68 14.24
N VAL A 256 18.92 -2.20 13.05
CA VAL A 256 19.80 -1.59 12.04
C VAL A 256 18.99 -1.20 10.81
N THR A 257 18.59 0.06 10.77
CA THR A 257 17.86 0.67 9.65
C THR A 257 18.77 1.46 8.71
N ASP A 258 19.96 1.88 9.21
CA ASP A 258 20.99 2.62 8.49
C ASP A 258 22.34 1.92 8.66
N LEU A 259 23.22 2.01 7.65
CA LEU A 259 24.58 1.49 7.68
C LEU A 259 25.42 2.12 8.80
N ASN A 260 25.14 3.32 9.20
CA ASN A 260 25.83 4.01 10.31
C ASN A 260 25.65 3.30 11.66
N ASN A 261 24.54 2.58 11.85
CA ASN A 261 24.21 1.87 13.10
C ASN A 261 24.79 0.44 13.14
N LEU A 262 25.46 -0.01 12.09
CA LEU A 262 26.07 -1.35 12.02
C LEU A 262 27.11 -1.58 13.13
N LYS A 263 27.91 -0.57 13.45
CA LYS A 263 28.95 -0.64 14.49
C LYS A 263 28.41 -0.87 15.91
N ASP A 264 27.13 -0.61 16.13
CA ASP A 264 26.49 -0.72 17.44
C ASP A 264 26.01 -2.15 17.76
N VAL A 265 26.09 -3.08 16.80
CA VAL A 265 25.73 -4.50 16.96
C VAL A 265 26.79 -5.20 17.80
N LYS A 266 26.38 -5.75 18.95
CA LYS A 266 27.24 -6.50 19.85
C LYS A 266 27.11 -8.01 19.61
N VAL A 267 28.10 -8.75 20.10
CA VAL A 267 28.04 -10.22 20.07
C VAL A 267 26.84 -10.71 20.88
N GLY A 268 26.02 -11.56 20.28
CA GLY A 268 24.81 -12.12 20.91
C GLY A 268 23.57 -11.24 20.77
N ASP A 269 23.62 -10.06 20.15
CA ASP A 269 22.43 -9.28 19.84
C ASP A 269 21.54 -10.01 18.83
N VAL A 270 20.23 -9.78 18.88
CA VAL A 270 19.29 -10.14 17.83
C VAL A 270 19.29 -9.02 16.79
N LEU A 271 19.93 -9.27 15.65
CA LEU A 271 20.01 -8.32 14.56
C LEU A 271 18.67 -8.19 13.85
N VAL A 272 18.08 -7.00 13.89
CA VAL A 272 16.80 -6.68 13.19
C VAL A 272 17.05 -5.63 12.14
N THR A 273 16.69 -5.93 10.89
CA THR A 273 16.86 -4.99 9.77
C THR A 273 15.74 -5.10 8.75
N HIS A 274 15.61 -4.07 7.91
CA HIS A 274 14.67 -4.14 6.79
C HIS A 274 15.11 -5.21 5.78
N MET A 275 16.37 -5.17 5.36
CA MET A 275 16.99 -6.11 4.42
C MET A 275 18.50 -6.18 4.69
N ALA A 276 19.05 -7.38 4.83
CA ALA A 276 20.51 -7.53 4.94
C ALA A 276 21.20 -7.33 3.60
N ARG A 277 22.36 -6.66 3.65
CA ARG A 277 23.23 -6.37 2.50
C ARG A 277 24.64 -6.90 2.80
N PRO A 278 25.54 -7.02 1.80
CA PRO A 278 26.90 -7.50 2.01
C PRO A 278 27.67 -6.80 3.14
N GLN A 279 27.39 -5.53 3.40
CA GLN A 279 28.02 -4.75 4.48
C GLN A 279 27.68 -5.27 5.87
N PHE A 280 26.64 -6.13 6.02
CA PHE A 280 26.20 -6.72 7.30
C PHE A 280 26.94 -8.00 7.68
N ASN A 281 27.88 -8.52 6.86
CA ASN A 281 28.47 -9.84 7.04
C ASN A 281 29.09 -10.05 8.44
N LEU A 282 29.85 -9.08 8.95
CA LEU A 282 30.47 -9.16 10.27
C LEU A 282 29.42 -9.16 11.40
N GLN A 283 28.42 -8.30 11.28
CA GLN A 283 27.34 -8.18 12.27
C GLN A 283 26.48 -9.44 12.30
N ILE A 284 26.19 -10.00 11.13
CA ILE A 284 25.46 -11.28 11.02
C ILE A 284 26.25 -12.37 11.73
N LYS A 285 27.55 -12.50 11.50
CA LYS A 285 28.40 -13.50 12.14
C LYS A 285 28.41 -13.38 13.67
N ASN A 286 28.34 -12.16 14.18
CA ASN A 286 28.36 -11.89 15.62
C ASN A 286 26.98 -11.94 16.30
N SER A 287 25.89 -11.99 15.52
CA SER A 287 24.52 -11.99 16.05
C SER A 287 24.14 -13.35 16.63
N GLY A 288 23.30 -13.34 17.67
CA GLY A 288 22.69 -14.55 18.22
C GLY A 288 21.48 -15.03 17.43
N ALA A 289 20.77 -14.11 16.77
CA ALA A 289 19.70 -14.42 15.82
C ALA A 289 19.53 -13.25 14.83
N ILE A 290 18.82 -13.51 13.73
CA ILE A 290 18.59 -12.54 12.66
C ILE A 290 17.09 -12.48 12.32
N ILE A 291 16.57 -11.25 12.21
CA ILE A 291 15.20 -10.99 11.80
C ILE A 291 15.21 -9.95 10.68
N THR A 292 14.51 -10.21 9.56
CA THR A 292 14.37 -9.22 8.49
C THR A 292 12.91 -8.99 8.10
N ASN A 293 12.59 -7.74 7.70
CA ASN A 293 11.28 -7.43 7.14
C ASN A 293 11.11 -8.05 5.76
N GLU A 294 12.13 -7.90 4.91
CA GLU A 294 12.13 -8.36 3.54
C GLU A 294 13.07 -9.56 3.35
N GLY A 295 12.81 -10.32 2.30
CA GLY A 295 13.63 -11.46 1.90
C GLY A 295 12.89 -12.78 2.00
N GLY A 296 13.43 -13.75 1.28
CA GLY A 296 13.00 -15.16 1.30
C GLY A 296 14.15 -16.07 1.74
N ILE A 297 13.92 -17.36 1.68
CA ILE A 297 14.88 -18.40 2.11
C ILE A 297 16.20 -18.43 1.33
N LEU A 298 16.31 -17.68 0.23
CA LEU A 298 17.52 -17.52 -0.58
C LEU A 298 18.12 -16.12 -0.50
N CYS A 299 17.60 -15.22 0.38
CA CYS A 299 18.17 -13.89 0.53
C CYS A 299 19.53 -13.92 1.25
N HIS A 300 20.27 -12.82 1.19
CA HIS A 300 21.61 -12.69 1.75
C HIS A 300 21.67 -13.03 3.25
N ALA A 301 20.71 -12.55 4.05
CA ALA A 301 20.60 -12.92 5.46
C ALA A 301 20.46 -14.42 5.67
N ALA A 302 19.61 -15.07 4.88
CA ALA A 302 19.33 -16.50 4.97
C ALA A 302 20.54 -17.36 4.58
N LEU A 303 21.33 -16.93 3.60
CA LEU A 303 22.55 -17.63 3.17
C LEU A 303 23.61 -17.58 4.28
N LEU A 304 23.91 -16.41 4.82
CA LEU A 304 24.90 -16.25 5.88
C LEU A 304 24.46 -16.89 7.22
N ALA A 305 23.16 -16.80 7.52
CA ALA A 305 22.63 -17.46 8.72
C ALA A 305 22.86 -18.98 8.71
N ARG A 306 22.72 -19.63 7.54
CA ARG A 306 23.05 -21.05 7.36
C ARG A 306 24.54 -21.32 7.47
N GLU A 307 25.37 -20.45 6.87
CA GLU A 307 26.82 -20.58 6.94
C GLU A 307 27.35 -20.52 8.36
N PHE A 308 26.79 -19.60 9.18
CA PHE A 308 27.20 -19.44 10.58
C PHE A 308 26.34 -20.19 11.59
N ASN A 309 25.35 -20.95 11.12
CA ASN A 309 24.39 -21.71 11.96
C ASN A 309 23.67 -20.82 12.98
N ILE A 310 23.16 -19.66 12.55
CA ILE A 310 22.46 -18.68 13.38
C ILE A 310 20.96 -18.75 13.11
N PRO A 311 20.08 -18.83 14.14
CA PRO A 311 18.63 -18.77 13.98
C PRO A 311 18.20 -17.56 13.18
N CYS A 312 17.37 -17.76 12.12
CA CYS A 312 17.02 -16.69 11.22
C CYS A 312 15.55 -16.75 10.75
N VAL A 313 14.84 -15.65 10.96
CA VAL A 313 13.47 -15.44 10.49
C VAL A 313 13.45 -14.27 9.52
N VAL A 314 13.07 -14.52 8.26
CA VAL A 314 13.04 -13.52 7.19
C VAL A 314 11.62 -13.24 6.70
N GLY A 315 11.40 -12.10 6.03
CA GLY A 315 10.11 -11.78 5.42
C GLY A 315 8.99 -11.48 6.41
N THR A 316 9.31 -11.01 7.59
CA THR A 316 8.34 -10.69 8.66
C THR A 316 7.45 -9.49 8.33
N LYS A 317 7.89 -8.62 7.43
CA LYS A 317 7.26 -7.37 6.98
C LYS A 317 7.15 -6.27 8.04
N ILE A 318 7.12 -6.62 9.31
CA ILE A 318 6.80 -5.69 10.41
C ILE A 318 7.86 -5.60 11.52
N ALA A 319 8.89 -6.45 11.52
CA ALA A 319 9.86 -6.51 12.62
C ALA A 319 10.45 -5.14 12.99
N THR A 320 10.91 -4.36 12.01
CA THR A 320 11.50 -3.02 12.24
C THR A 320 10.49 -1.96 12.70
N LYS A 321 9.19 -2.23 12.63
CA LYS A 321 8.12 -1.35 13.15
C LYS A 321 7.76 -1.71 14.59
N VAL A 322 7.71 -3.01 14.88
CA VAL A 322 7.27 -3.57 16.16
C VAL A 322 8.38 -3.54 17.20
N LEU A 323 9.62 -3.84 16.78
CA LEU A 323 10.78 -3.99 17.66
C LEU A 323 11.58 -2.68 17.75
N LYS A 324 12.15 -2.45 18.95
CA LYS A 324 13.02 -1.32 19.26
C LYS A 324 14.35 -1.83 19.79
N ASP A 325 15.37 -0.99 19.75
CA ASP A 325 16.64 -1.28 20.40
C ASP A 325 16.45 -1.59 21.88
N GLY A 326 17.02 -2.70 22.32
CA GLY A 326 16.98 -3.15 23.69
C GLY A 326 15.78 -4.04 24.05
N ASP A 327 14.75 -4.15 23.22
CA ASP A 327 13.64 -5.10 23.45
C ASP A 327 14.20 -6.52 23.62
N LEU A 328 13.70 -7.27 24.59
CA LEU A 328 14.04 -8.68 24.76
C LEU A 328 13.07 -9.54 23.94
N VAL A 329 13.61 -10.36 23.04
CA VAL A 329 12.80 -11.21 22.16
C VAL A 329 13.24 -12.66 22.19
N GLU A 330 12.29 -13.55 21.91
CA GLU A 330 12.54 -14.94 21.55
C GLU A 330 12.35 -15.11 20.05
N VAL A 331 13.37 -15.59 19.37
CA VAL A 331 13.36 -15.95 17.95
C VAL A 331 13.23 -17.46 17.83
N ASP A 332 12.02 -17.96 17.64
CA ASP A 332 11.71 -19.35 17.36
C ASP A 332 11.78 -19.58 15.85
N ALA A 333 13.00 -19.74 15.35
CA ALA A 333 13.22 -19.93 13.93
C ALA A 333 12.83 -21.33 13.45
N ASP A 334 12.59 -22.31 14.32
CA ASP A 334 12.03 -23.61 13.93
C ASP A 334 10.62 -23.46 13.36
N ASN A 335 9.83 -22.58 13.99
CA ASN A 335 8.45 -22.28 13.61
C ASN A 335 8.26 -20.96 12.84
N GLY A 336 9.34 -20.20 12.64
CA GLY A 336 9.30 -18.89 11.96
C GLY A 336 8.55 -17.83 12.78
N VAL A 337 8.62 -17.89 14.12
CA VAL A 337 7.90 -17.01 15.04
C VAL A 337 8.87 -16.14 15.83
N VAL A 338 8.51 -14.88 16.00
CA VAL A 338 9.22 -13.96 16.90
C VAL A 338 8.26 -13.50 18.00
N ARG A 339 8.67 -13.65 19.27
CA ARG A 339 7.90 -13.23 20.44
C ARG A 339 8.63 -12.12 21.18
N VAL A 340 7.90 -11.03 21.50
CA VAL A 340 8.42 -9.95 22.36
C VAL A 340 8.18 -10.34 23.80
N LEU A 341 9.27 -10.54 24.55
CA LEU A 341 9.24 -10.95 25.96
C LEU A 341 9.18 -9.73 26.88
N GLU A 342 9.98 -8.69 26.55
CA GLU A 342 10.06 -7.43 27.31
C GLU A 342 10.35 -6.27 26.35
N LYS A 343 9.76 -5.08 26.64
CA LYS A 343 9.93 -3.82 25.87
C LYS A 343 10.63 -2.76 26.68
#